data_773dffe550ad1755649888edfa008f34
#
_entry.id   773dffe550ad1755649888edfa008f34
#
_cell.length_a   1.000
_cell.length_b   1.000
_cell.length_c   1.000
_cell.angle_alpha   90.00
_cell.angle_beta   90.00
_cell.angle_gamma   90.00
#
_symmetry.space_group_name_H-M   'P 1'
#
loop_
_entity.id
_entity.type
_entity.pdbx_description
1 polymer ?
#
loop_
_entity_poly.entity_id
_entity_poly.type
_entity_poly.pdbx_seq_one_letter_code
_entity_poly.pdbx_strand_id
1 'polypeptide(L)'
;LVIDKSSGVTSHDVVSKLRKRFGERRIGHAGTLDPSATGVLVIGVGKATRLMRFATASTKTYETEIVFGVETDTLDADGKVVLRHEMSFSSQGRRLHELAREGIEIEREARKVRIDRFDLTPTENPLVWKALVVCGPGTYVRSLGADLGKALGGGAHITNLRRTASGSFSVAEAEQVDDAELKSVGEM
;
A
#
# COMPACT_ATOMS: atom_id res chain seq x y z
N LEU A 1 -15.18 -2.15 11.68
CA LEU A 1 -15.05 -0.79 11.17
C LEU A 1 -14.10 -0.74 10.00
N VAL A 2 -14.34 0.16 9.09
CA VAL A 2 -13.42 0.50 8.00
C VAL A 2 -12.95 1.94 8.20
N ILE A 3 -11.65 2.13 8.43
CA ILE A 3 -11.09 3.46 8.72
C ILE A 3 -10.27 3.94 7.53
N ASP A 4 -10.47 5.17 7.08
CA ASP A 4 -9.57 5.88 6.18
C ASP A 4 -8.40 6.44 7.01
N LYS A 5 -7.30 5.68 7.09
CA LYS A 5 -6.13 6.09 7.85
C LYS A 5 -5.46 7.30 7.19
N SER A 6 -5.31 8.36 7.94
CA SER A 6 -4.56 9.54 7.51
C SER A 6 -3.05 9.29 7.50
N SER A 7 -2.31 10.09 6.73
CA SER A 7 -0.85 10.12 6.76
C SER A 7 -0.32 10.61 8.12
N GLY A 8 0.89 10.21 8.48
CA GLY A 8 1.60 10.64 9.67
C GLY A 8 1.25 9.87 10.96
N VAL A 9 0.30 8.94 10.92
CA VAL A 9 -0.06 8.09 12.06
C VAL A 9 0.17 6.61 11.75
N THR A 10 0.55 5.83 12.75
CA THR A 10 0.68 4.37 12.58
C THR A 10 -0.68 3.67 12.64
N SER A 11 -0.76 2.46 12.11
CA SER A 11 -1.96 1.61 12.26
C SER A 11 -2.26 1.32 13.75
N HIS A 12 -1.22 1.29 14.60
CA HIS A 12 -1.36 1.09 16.04
C HIS A 12 -1.94 2.32 16.76
N ASP A 13 -1.59 3.54 16.32
CA ASP A 13 -2.14 4.78 16.86
C ASP A 13 -3.65 4.84 16.61
N VAL A 14 -4.11 4.44 15.42
CA VAL A 14 -5.54 4.31 15.11
C VAL A 14 -6.22 3.35 16.08
N VAL A 15 -5.65 2.15 16.31
CA VAL A 15 -6.19 1.18 17.28
C VAL A 15 -6.22 1.76 18.69
N SER A 16 -5.17 2.45 19.11
CA SER A 16 -5.07 3.06 20.45
C SER A 16 -6.12 4.15 20.65
N LYS A 17 -6.36 4.99 19.64
CA LYS A 17 -7.38 6.03 19.65
C LYS A 17 -8.81 5.43 19.75
N LEU A 18 -9.09 4.38 18.97
CA LEU A 18 -10.38 3.69 19.01
C LEU A 18 -10.61 2.95 20.34
N ARG A 19 -9.57 2.34 20.94
CA ARG A 19 -9.65 1.74 22.27
C ARG A 19 -10.09 2.76 23.34
N LYS A 20 -9.50 3.96 23.30
CA LYS A 20 -9.85 5.06 24.21
C LYS A 20 -11.28 5.54 23.96
N ARG A 21 -11.66 5.71 22.68
CA ARG A 21 -12.99 6.21 22.29
C ARG A 21 -14.12 5.27 22.70
N PHE A 22 -13.95 3.96 22.49
CA PHE A 22 -15.01 2.98 22.74
C PHE A 22 -14.92 2.29 24.10
N GLY A 23 -13.89 2.54 24.90
CA GLY A 23 -13.66 1.83 26.17
C GLY A 23 -13.44 0.32 26.01
N GLU A 24 -13.10 -0.16 24.80
CA GLU A 24 -12.90 -1.59 24.50
C GLU A 24 -11.42 -1.87 24.28
N ARG A 25 -10.87 -2.80 25.08
CA ARG A 25 -9.47 -3.20 24.98
C ARG A 25 -9.16 -4.09 23.78
N ARG A 26 -10.13 -4.92 23.39
CA ARG A 26 -9.99 -5.87 22.27
C ARG A 26 -10.32 -5.19 20.96
N ILE A 27 -9.36 -4.39 20.47
CA ILE A 27 -9.38 -3.80 19.13
C ILE A 27 -8.09 -4.16 18.43
N GLY A 28 -8.19 -4.60 17.17
CA GLY A 28 -7.06 -4.93 16.32
C GLY A 28 -7.34 -4.57 14.86
N HIS A 29 -6.30 -4.51 14.03
CA HIS A 29 -6.42 -4.22 12.60
C HIS A 29 -5.99 -5.42 11.74
N ALA A 30 -6.45 -5.42 10.48
CA ALA A 30 -6.08 -6.39 9.46
C ALA A 30 -5.17 -5.74 8.41
N GLY A 31 -3.88 -6.04 8.50
CA GLY A 31 -2.86 -5.54 7.57
C GLY A 31 -2.39 -4.12 7.90
N THR A 32 -1.14 -4.04 8.32
CA THR A 32 -0.47 -2.79 8.64
C THR A 32 -0.40 -1.87 7.41
N LEU A 33 -0.56 -0.58 7.63
CA LEU A 33 -0.16 0.49 6.73
C LEU A 33 1.04 1.22 7.35
N ASP A 34 2.01 1.58 6.53
CA ASP A 34 3.14 2.42 6.92
C ASP A 34 2.63 3.79 7.42
N PRO A 35 3.39 4.54 8.22
CA PRO A 35 2.93 5.83 8.76
C PRO A 35 2.50 6.82 7.68
N SER A 36 3.27 6.95 6.60
CA SER A 36 2.95 7.82 5.46
C SER A 36 1.82 7.32 4.57
N ALA A 37 1.60 5.99 4.53
CA ALA A 37 0.54 5.41 3.72
C ALA A 37 -0.84 5.76 4.27
N THR A 38 -1.81 5.95 3.37
CA THR A 38 -3.20 6.31 3.68
C THR A 38 -4.20 5.24 3.26
N GLY A 39 -5.47 5.41 3.61
CA GLY A 39 -6.58 4.62 3.08
C GLY A 39 -7.05 3.51 4.00
N VAL A 40 -7.69 2.52 3.43
CA VAL A 40 -8.46 1.48 4.11
C VAL A 40 -7.65 0.74 5.17
N LEU A 41 -8.04 0.88 6.42
CA LEU A 41 -7.58 0.08 7.56
C LEU A 41 -8.78 -0.62 8.20
N VAL A 42 -8.86 -1.94 8.00
CA VAL A 42 -9.96 -2.75 8.57
C VAL A 42 -9.69 -3.01 10.05
N ILE A 43 -10.64 -2.65 10.89
CA ILE A 43 -10.57 -2.73 12.34
C ILE A 43 -11.62 -3.72 12.87
N GLY A 44 -11.15 -4.67 13.66
CA GLY A 44 -12.03 -5.56 14.44
C GLY A 44 -12.18 -5.07 15.87
N VAL A 45 -13.42 -5.03 16.37
CA VAL A 45 -13.74 -4.62 17.73
C VAL A 45 -14.35 -5.79 18.51
N GLY A 46 -13.92 -6.01 19.74
CA GLY A 46 -14.43 -7.05 20.62
C GLY A 46 -14.24 -8.46 20.01
N LYS A 47 -15.32 -9.21 19.85
CA LYS A 47 -15.29 -10.57 19.28
C LYS A 47 -14.89 -10.61 17.82
N ALA A 48 -15.11 -9.52 17.06
CA ALA A 48 -14.75 -9.43 15.64
C ALA A 48 -13.24 -9.45 15.41
N THR A 49 -12.40 -9.22 16.42
CA THR A 49 -10.94 -9.38 16.30
C THR A 49 -10.51 -10.78 15.85
N ARG A 50 -11.33 -11.81 16.13
CA ARG A 50 -11.07 -13.19 15.69
C ARG A 50 -11.19 -13.36 14.16
N LEU A 51 -11.95 -12.48 13.51
CA LEU A 51 -12.15 -12.49 12.05
C LEU A 51 -11.02 -11.78 11.29
N MET A 52 -10.17 -11.01 11.98
CA MET A 52 -9.11 -10.23 11.33
C MET A 52 -8.12 -11.08 10.54
N ARG A 53 -7.93 -12.36 10.91
CA ARG A 53 -7.10 -13.31 10.13
C ARG A 53 -7.59 -13.46 8.68
N PHE A 54 -8.90 -13.45 8.43
CA PHE A 54 -9.47 -13.55 7.09
C PHE A 54 -9.28 -12.26 6.30
N ALA A 55 -9.51 -11.10 6.93
CA ALA A 55 -9.26 -9.81 6.31
C ALA A 55 -7.76 -9.59 6.02
N THR A 56 -6.86 -10.11 6.88
CA THR A 56 -5.41 -10.07 6.63
C THR A 56 -5.02 -10.88 5.38
N ALA A 57 -5.66 -12.03 5.17
CA ALA A 57 -5.40 -12.92 4.04
C ALA A 57 -6.02 -12.43 2.71
N SER A 58 -6.87 -11.40 2.72
CA SER A 58 -7.54 -10.91 1.52
C SER A 58 -6.60 -10.17 0.56
N THR A 59 -7.04 -10.02 -0.69
CA THR A 59 -6.40 -9.17 -1.71
C THR A 59 -6.48 -7.69 -1.30
N LYS A 60 -5.47 -6.91 -1.67
CA LYS A 60 -5.43 -5.45 -1.44
C LYS A 60 -5.26 -4.72 -2.76
N THR A 61 -5.86 -3.54 -2.83
CA THR A 61 -5.69 -2.62 -3.96
C THR A 61 -5.02 -1.35 -3.46
N TYR A 62 -4.00 -0.92 -4.17
CA TYR A 62 -3.24 0.28 -3.86
C TYR A 62 -3.13 1.19 -5.08
N GLU A 63 -3.14 2.48 -4.81
CA GLU A 63 -2.72 3.53 -5.73
C GLU A 63 -1.45 4.17 -5.16
N THR A 64 -0.50 4.47 -6.03
CA THR A 64 0.76 5.12 -5.67
C THR A 64 1.37 5.80 -6.89
N GLU A 65 2.42 6.57 -6.69
CA GLU A 65 3.29 7.05 -7.75
C GLU A 65 4.66 6.41 -7.60
N ILE A 66 5.25 6.02 -8.73
CA ILE A 66 6.62 5.52 -8.82
C ILE A 66 7.48 6.64 -9.39
N VAL A 67 8.49 7.04 -8.65
CA VAL A 67 9.48 8.06 -9.03
C VAL A 67 10.77 7.36 -9.44
N PHE A 68 11.04 7.36 -10.74
CA PHE A 68 12.23 6.74 -11.31
C PHE A 68 13.46 7.65 -11.22
N GLY A 69 14.65 7.05 -11.23
CA GLY A 69 15.94 7.75 -11.19
C GLY A 69 16.41 8.12 -9.79
N VAL A 70 15.64 7.83 -8.75
CA VAL A 70 16.01 8.14 -7.36
C VAL A 70 15.72 6.94 -6.45
N GLU A 71 16.73 6.45 -5.75
CA GLU A 71 16.56 5.44 -4.70
C GLU A 71 16.59 6.08 -3.32
N THR A 72 15.77 5.57 -2.40
CA THR A 72 15.76 5.94 -0.99
C THR A 72 15.97 4.71 -0.11
N ASP A 73 16.47 4.90 1.11
CA ASP A 73 16.75 3.82 2.06
C ASP A 73 15.50 3.10 2.56
N THR A 74 14.34 3.77 2.53
CA THR A 74 13.03 3.19 2.90
C THR A 74 12.21 2.72 1.70
N LEU A 75 12.69 2.95 0.46
CA LEU A 75 12.01 2.67 -0.81
C LEU A 75 10.73 3.51 -1.03
N ASP A 76 10.55 4.57 -0.24
CA ASP A 76 9.48 5.57 -0.35
C ASP A 76 10.02 7.00 -0.16
N ALA A 77 9.17 8.00 -0.32
CA ALA A 77 9.56 9.40 -0.26
C ALA A 77 9.96 9.89 1.15
N ASP A 78 9.69 9.13 2.22
CA ASP A 78 10.09 9.48 3.58
C ASP A 78 11.57 9.16 3.85
N GLY A 79 12.17 8.31 3.02
CA GLY A 79 13.55 7.88 3.12
C GLY A 79 14.56 8.92 2.66
N LYS A 80 15.80 8.74 3.10
CA LYS A 80 16.93 9.52 2.60
C LYS A 80 17.34 9.02 1.23
N VAL A 81 17.64 9.94 0.32
CA VAL A 81 18.18 9.59 -1.01
C VAL A 81 19.54 8.92 -0.83
N VAL A 82 19.67 7.70 -1.34
CA VAL A 82 20.89 6.90 -1.31
C VAL A 82 21.62 6.89 -2.66
N LEU A 83 20.87 6.95 -3.77
CA LEU A 83 21.45 6.93 -5.10
C LEU A 83 20.56 7.69 -6.10
N ARG A 84 21.21 8.30 -7.11
CA ARG A 84 20.55 8.92 -8.26
C ARG A 84 21.05 8.30 -9.53
N HIS A 85 20.16 8.03 -10.47
CA HIS A 85 20.42 7.46 -11.77
C HIS A 85 19.94 8.40 -12.87
N GLU A 86 20.69 8.51 -13.95
CA GLU A 86 20.19 9.15 -15.16
C GLU A 86 19.27 8.16 -15.88
N MET A 87 17.98 8.48 -15.93
CA MET A 87 16.96 7.69 -16.60
C MET A 87 16.20 8.58 -17.59
N SER A 88 15.88 8.03 -18.75
CA SER A 88 15.01 8.69 -19.72
C SER A 88 14.03 7.68 -20.31
N PHE A 89 12.75 8.04 -20.37
CA PHE A 89 11.74 7.24 -21.04
C PHE A 89 11.33 7.96 -22.33
N SER A 90 11.65 7.36 -23.49
CA SER A 90 11.14 7.85 -24.76
C SER A 90 9.71 7.39 -24.96
N SER A 91 8.87 8.20 -25.59
CA SER A 91 7.47 7.89 -25.94
C SER A 91 7.28 6.65 -26.84
N GLN A 92 8.37 6.09 -27.35
CA GLN A 92 8.41 4.86 -28.17
C GLN A 92 8.92 3.63 -27.39
N GLY A 93 9.12 3.72 -26.06
CA GLY A 93 9.61 2.62 -25.22
C GLY A 93 8.61 1.49 -25.09
N ARG A 94 9.12 0.24 -24.96
CA ARG A 94 8.38 -0.98 -24.63
C ARG A 94 7.37 -0.70 -23.51
N ARG A 95 6.18 -1.28 -23.63
CA ARG A 95 5.12 -1.14 -22.62
C ARG A 95 5.64 -1.62 -21.27
N LEU A 96 5.78 -0.71 -20.30
CA LEU A 96 6.34 -0.98 -18.96
C LEU A 96 5.66 -2.15 -18.23
N HIS A 97 4.38 -2.42 -18.56
CA HIS A 97 3.64 -3.56 -18.00
C HIS A 97 4.13 -4.94 -18.51
N GLU A 98 4.86 -5.01 -19.63
CA GLU A 98 5.46 -6.26 -20.12
C GLU A 98 6.71 -6.60 -19.30
N LEU A 99 7.49 -5.60 -18.89
CA LEU A 99 8.69 -5.77 -18.05
C LEU A 99 8.35 -6.13 -16.60
N ALA A 100 7.24 -5.64 -16.07
CA ALA A 100 6.79 -5.98 -14.72
C ALA A 100 6.37 -7.46 -14.55
N ARG A 101 6.20 -8.21 -15.63
CA ARG A 101 5.88 -9.64 -15.65
C ARG A 101 7.10 -10.56 -15.79
N GLU A 102 8.24 -10.03 -16.22
CA GLU A 102 9.50 -10.76 -16.30
C GLU A 102 10.13 -10.76 -14.91
N GLY A 103 9.94 -11.84 -14.13
CA GLY A 103 10.36 -11.97 -12.75
C GLY A 103 11.84 -11.59 -12.53
N ILE A 104 12.05 -10.64 -11.63
CA ILE A 104 13.38 -10.18 -11.24
C ILE A 104 13.84 -11.02 -10.06
N GLU A 105 14.97 -11.71 -10.20
CA GLU A 105 15.65 -12.38 -9.09
C GLU A 105 16.47 -11.34 -8.29
N ILE A 106 16.15 -11.19 -7.00
CA ILE A 106 16.93 -10.42 -6.03
C ILE A 106 17.42 -11.37 -4.94
N GLU A 107 18.69 -11.28 -4.57
CA GLU A 107 19.40 -12.05 -3.53
C GLU A 107 18.90 -11.76 -2.09
N ARG A 108 17.62 -11.89 -1.83
CA ARG A 108 17.02 -12.11 -0.51
C ARG A 108 16.07 -13.27 -0.71
N GLU A 109 15.86 -14.14 0.31
CA GLU A 109 14.85 -15.21 0.22
C GLU A 109 13.57 -14.61 -0.38
N ALA A 110 13.40 -14.79 -1.68
CA ALA A 110 12.32 -14.22 -2.46
C ALA A 110 11.01 -14.85 -1.98
N ARG A 111 10.23 -14.13 -1.20
CA ARG A 111 8.87 -14.58 -0.89
C ARG A 111 8.04 -14.43 -2.15
N LYS A 112 7.53 -15.54 -2.67
CA LYS A 112 6.56 -15.51 -3.77
C LYS A 112 5.32 -14.74 -3.31
N VAL A 113 5.05 -13.60 -3.95
CA VAL A 113 3.85 -12.79 -3.74
C VAL A 113 2.99 -12.88 -5.00
N ARG A 114 1.66 -12.78 -4.82
CA ARG A 114 0.73 -12.77 -5.94
C ARG A 114 0.43 -11.32 -6.31
N ILE A 115 0.70 -10.98 -7.56
CA ILE A 115 0.28 -9.71 -8.17
C ILE A 115 -0.79 -10.03 -9.20
N ASP A 116 -2.02 -9.60 -8.94
CA ASP A 116 -3.15 -9.84 -9.82
C ASP A 116 -3.24 -8.77 -10.93
N ARG A 117 -2.81 -7.54 -10.59
CA ARG A 117 -2.80 -6.40 -11.52
C ARG A 117 -1.69 -5.43 -11.14
N PHE A 118 -0.99 -4.91 -12.15
CA PHE A 118 -0.02 -3.84 -12.00
C PHE A 118 -0.08 -2.96 -13.24
N ASP A 119 -0.87 -1.90 -13.17
CA ASP A 119 -1.03 -0.94 -14.27
C ASP A 119 -0.21 0.30 -13.99
N LEU A 120 0.40 0.82 -15.03
CA LEU A 120 1.20 2.04 -15.00
C LEU A 120 0.62 3.06 -15.96
N THR A 121 0.47 4.30 -15.50
CA THR A 121 -0.01 5.43 -16.30
C THR A 121 0.98 6.57 -16.21
N PRO A 122 1.48 7.11 -17.34
CA PRO A 122 2.41 8.23 -17.32
C PRO A 122 1.74 9.50 -16.74
N THR A 123 2.58 10.36 -16.16
CA THR A 123 2.19 11.72 -15.77
C THR A 123 2.86 12.74 -16.68
N GLU A 124 2.67 14.03 -16.41
CA GLU A 124 3.39 15.11 -17.11
C GLU A 124 4.91 15.04 -16.90
N ASN A 125 5.34 14.55 -15.74
CA ASN A 125 6.76 14.28 -15.49
C ASN A 125 7.11 12.87 -16.01
N PRO A 126 7.99 12.74 -17.02
CA PRO A 126 8.33 11.44 -17.60
C PRO A 126 8.97 10.46 -16.61
N LEU A 127 9.52 10.94 -15.49
CA LEU A 127 10.11 10.10 -14.45
C LEU A 127 9.12 9.73 -13.34
N VAL A 128 7.87 10.19 -13.40
CA VAL A 128 6.83 9.89 -12.41
C VAL A 128 5.66 9.20 -13.08
N TRP A 129 5.31 8.02 -12.58
CA TRP A 129 4.22 7.22 -13.14
C TRP A 129 3.24 6.83 -12.04
N LYS A 130 1.94 7.00 -12.30
CA LYS A 130 0.89 6.46 -11.42
C LYS A 130 0.84 4.95 -11.57
N ALA A 131 0.68 4.26 -10.44
CA ALA A 131 0.57 2.81 -10.40
C ALA A 131 -0.71 2.39 -9.67
N LEU A 132 -1.45 1.45 -10.27
CA LEU A 132 -2.54 0.71 -9.65
C LEU A 132 -2.06 -0.72 -9.42
N VAL A 133 -2.03 -1.16 -8.15
CA VAL A 133 -1.53 -2.48 -7.77
C VAL A 133 -2.63 -3.27 -7.08
N VAL A 134 -2.97 -4.45 -7.61
CA VAL A 134 -3.85 -5.43 -6.96
C VAL A 134 -3.01 -6.65 -6.61
N CYS A 135 -2.90 -6.98 -5.32
CA CYS A 135 -1.95 -7.97 -4.86
C CYS A 135 -2.45 -8.78 -3.66
N GLY A 136 -1.85 -9.95 -3.49
CA GLY A 136 -2.07 -10.82 -2.34
C GLY A 136 -1.45 -10.28 -1.05
N PRO A 137 -1.72 -10.96 0.09
CA PRO A 137 -1.16 -10.59 1.38
C PRO A 137 0.37 -10.72 1.38
N GLY A 138 1.04 -9.89 2.19
CA GLY A 138 2.50 -9.90 2.32
C GLY A 138 3.26 -9.18 1.22
N THR A 139 2.58 -8.58 0.24
CA THR A 139 3.21 -7.76 -0.80
C THR A 139 3.57 -6.39 -0.24
N TYR A 140 4.82 -5.99 -0.44
CA TYR A 140 5.31 -4.64 -0.15
C TYR A 140 5.36 -3.84 -1.44
N VAL A 141 4.43 -2.90 -1.61
CA VAL A 141 4.35 -2.07 -2.83
C VAL A 141 5.61 -1.22 -3.02
N ARG A 142 6.26 -0.81 -1.93
CA ARG A 142 7.56 -0.12 -1.95
C ARG A 142 8.65 -0.94 -2.65
N SER A 143 8.76 -2.22 -2.30
CA SER A 143 9.70 -3.14 -2.95
C SER A 143 9.36 -3.33 -4.42
N LEU A 144 8.08 -3.46 -4.76
CA LEU A 144 7.64 -3.61 -6.15
C LEU A 144 8.05 -2.41 -7.01
N GLY A 145 7.92 -1.18 -6.49
CA GLY A 145 8.38 0.04 -7.18
C GLY A 145 9.90 0.08 -7.37
N ALA A 146 10.64 -0.25 -6.31
CA ALA A 146 12.11 -0.30 -6.37
C ALA A 146 12.63 -1.39 -7.33
N ASP A 147 12.03 -2.58 -7.30
CA ASP A 147 12.38 -3.69 -8.18
C ASP A 147 12.11 -3.34 -9.66
N LEU A 148 11.01 -2.64 -9.94
CA LEU A 148 10.72 -2.15 -11.28
C LEU A 148 11.79 -1.13 -11.74
N GLY A 149 12.18 -0.18 -10.89
CA GLY A 149 13.25 0.78 -11.18
C GLY A 149 14.55 0.08 -11.53
N LYS A 150 14.94 -0.92 -10.74
CA LYS A 150 16.13 -1.74 -10.97
C LYS A 150 16.07 -2.52 -12.29
N ALA A 151 14.93 -3.12 -12.61
CA ALA A 151 14.71 -3.85 -13.86
C ALA A 151 14.84 -2.97 -15.10
N LEU A 152 14.52 -1.68 -14.95
CA LEU A 152 14.66 -0.68 -16.02
C LEU A 152 16.07 -0.07 -16.12
N GLY A 153 17.04 -0.62 -15.39
CA GLY A 153 18.44 -0.22 -15.44
C GLY A 153 18.78 1.03 -14.62
N GLY A 154 17.93 1.40 -13.68
CA GLY A 154 18.14 2.49 -12.74
C GLY A 154 17.58 2.17 -11.37
N GLY A 155 17.08 3.16 -10.66
CA GLY A 155 16.42 3.02 -9.37
C GLY A 155 15.05 3.69 -9.35
N ALA A 156 14.25 3.37 -8.33
CA ALA A 156 12.99 4.05 -8.08
C ALA A 156 12.60 3.96 -6.62
N HIS A 157 11.72 4.84 -6.19
CA HIS A 157 10.97 4.77 -4.94
C HIS A 157 9.51 5.10 -5.19
N ILE A 158 8.65 4.82 -4.23
CA ILE A 158 7.24 5.20 -4.34
C ILE A 158 6.93 6.44 -3.51
N THR A 159 5.84 7.11 -3.86
CA THR A 159 5.23 8.19 -3.08
C THR A 159 3.71 8.07 -3.11
N ASN A 160 3.03 8.77 -2.20
CA ASN A 160 1.57 8.83 -2.16
C ASN A 160 0.87 7.47 -2.08
N LEU A 161 1.42 6.52 -1.30
CA LEU A 161 0.83 5.19 -1.17
C LEU A 161 -0.53 5.27 -0.47
N ARG A 162 -1.59 4.85 -1.18
CA ARG A 162 -2.95 4.79 -0.68
C ARG A 162 -3.55 3.40 -0.91
N ARG A 163 -4.02 2.75 0.15
CA ARG A 163 -4.79 1.51 0.03
C ARG A 163 -6.25 1.83 -0.21
N THR A 164 -6.74 1.61 -1.43
CA THR A 164 -8.12 1.91 -1.83
C THR A 164 -9.09 0.79 -1.51
N ALA A 165 -8.60 -0.46 -1.38
CA ALA A 165 -9.42 -1.59 -0.95
C ALA A 165 -8.65 -2.65 -0.18
N SER A 166 -9.35 -3.43 0.65
CA SER A 166 -8.86 -4.60 1.37
C SER A 166 -9.96 -5.67 1.44
N GLY A 167 -9.89 -6.69 0.59
CA GLY A 167 -10.98 -7.66 0.37
C GLY A 167 -12.20 -6.95 -0.19
N SER A 168 -13.35 -7.13 0.48
CA SER A 168 -14.61 -6.47 0.13
C SER A 168 -14.73 -5.04 0.66
N PHE A 169 -13.80 -4.57 1.46
CA PHE A 169 -13.85 -3.23 2.06
C PHE A 169 -13.17 -2.21 1.16
N SER A 170 -13.84 -1.09 0.88
CA SER A 170 -13.34 -0.02 0.03
C SER A 170 -13.20 1.30 0.79
N VAL A 171 -12.43 2.22 0.22
CA VAL A 171 -12.27 3.57 0.77
C VAL A 171 -13.58 4.38 0.72
N ALA A 172 -14.49 4.02 -0.17
CA ALA A 172 -15.78 4.72 -0.30
C ALA A 172 -16.71 4.53 0.93
N GLU A 173 -16.50 3.45 1.70
CA GLU A 173 -17.24 3.16 2.93
C GLU A 173 -16.45 3.46 4.21
N ALA A 174 -15.19 3.94 4.05
CA ALA A 174 -14.31 4.18 5.18
C ALA A 174 -14.64 5.52 5.87
N GLU A 175 -14.61 5.50 7.18
CA GLU A 175 -14.85 6.65 8.04
C GLU A 175 -13.51 7.21 8.58
N GLN A 176 -13.47 8.50 8.89
CA GLN A 176 -12.33 9.05 9.63
C GLN A 176 -12.33 8.49 11.06
N VAL A 177 -11.17 8.34 11.66
CA VAL A 177 -11.07 7.74 13.01
C VAL A 177 -11.87 8.50 14.08
N ASP A 178 -12.05 9.81 13.91
CA ASP A 178 -12.80 10.66 14.81
C ASP A 178 -14.31 10.56 14.63
N ASP A 179 -14.78 10.14 13.46
CA ASP A 179 -16.20 10.01 13.11
C ASP A 179 -16.71 8.57 13.27
N ALA A 180 -15.79 7.60 13.48
CA ALA A 180 -16.11 6.19 13.51
C ALA A 180 -17.12 5.83 14.59
N GLU A 181 -18.15 5.08 14.20
CA GLU A 181 -19.24 4.61 15.09
C GLU A 181 -19.32 3.08 15.09
N LEU A 182 -19.68 2.50 16.24
CA LEU A 182 -19.92 1.07 16.35
C LEU A 182 -21.31 0.74 15.80
N LYS A 183 -21.35 0.10 14.62
CA LYS A 183 -22.60 -0.47 14.06
C LYS A 183 -22.82 -1.88 14.60
N SER A 184 -24.03 -2.25 14.91
CA SER A 184 -24.38 -3.61 15.30
C SER A 184 -24.23 -4.55 14.09
N VAL A 185 -23.87 -5.82 14.35
CA VAL A 185 -23.65 -6.84 13.28
C VAL A 185 -24.93 -7.14 12.47
N GLY A 186 -26.07 -6.57 12.82
CA GLY A 186 -27.35 -6.76 12.14
C GLY A 186 -27.73 -5.66 11.13
N GLU A 187 -26.88 -4.65 10.93
CA GLU A 187 -27.17 -3.48 10.07
C GLU A 187 -26.27 -3.40 8.83
N MET A 188 -25.60 -4.52 8.46
CA MET A 188 -24.78 -4.63 7.25
C MET A 188 -25.43 -5.56 6.22
#